data_7bd5120b2351bc8e0a3e21761d77f1d2
#
_entry.id   7bd5120b2351bc8e0a3e21761d77f1d2
#
_cell.length_a   1.000
_cell.length_b   1.000
_cell.length_c   1.000
_cell.angle_alpha   90.00
_cell.angle_beta   90.00
_cell.angle_gamma   90.00
#
_symmetry.space_group_name_H-M   'P 1'
#
loop_
_entity.id
_entity.type
_entity.pdbx_description
1 polymer ?
#
loop_
_entity_poly.entity_id
_entity_poly.type
_entity_poly.pdbx_seq_one_letter_code
_entity_poly.pdbx_strand_id
1 'polypeptide(L)'
;YRELRAAMRKLETHYRDLCDIEFTIERGKLWLLQTRVGKRTAAAAFRVASQLVDEKLITLDEALTRVTGEQLTKLMFPQFATDVERELLTKAMPASPGAAVGGIVFDNEEAVSRAAEGQKVILVRRETNPDDLPGMVAADGVLTARGGKTSHAAVVARGMGKTCVCGAEELEVDAEARTLTVNRDGKQIVLHSGDVIAVDGTTGEVFLGEVPVVDSPVMTYLRRGLDEALYRAEDADTRELVASVHRLMRHADERRRLRVRANADNPDDARHAIHRGAEGIGLCRTEHMFLGERKQFVQDLILAQTDEEREQALAALLPLQKDDFVKMLETMDGKSMTVRLIDPPLHEFLPDLTELSVKVALDRERGTLDPADEKLLAVVRKNHEANPMLGLRGVRLLLTMPGLIELQVRAIAEAAVERLRAGGSPQPEIMIPLVGSVRELQIARERAEKVLDEVSEQSGYELDFPIGCMIELPRAAISADTIAEEADFFSFGTNDLTQTTWGFS
;
A
#
# COMPACT_ATOMS: atom_id res chain seq x y z
N TYR A 1 -13.95 -10.58 -49.80
CA TYR A 1 -12.85 -10.18 -48.95
C TYR A 1 -12.52 -8.67 -49.11
N ARG A 2 -12.35 -8.13 -50.34
CA ARG A 2 -12.04 -6.71 -50.56
C ARG A 2 -13.15 -5.77 -50.02
N GLU A 3 -14.41 -6.14 -50.27
CA GLU A 3 -15.59 -5.40 -49.82
C GLU A 3 -15.68 -5.35 -48.31
N LEU A 4 -15.46 -6.49 -47.61
CA LEU A 4 -15.43 -6.56 -46.17
C LEU A 4 -14.30 -5.68 -45.59
N ARG A 5 -13.08 -5.77 -46.13
CA ARG A 5 -11.99 -4.90 -45.68
C ARG A 5 -12.27 -3.42 -45.86
N ALA A 6 -12.95 -3.05 -46.97
CA ALA A 6 -13.36 -1.65 -47.20
C ALA A 6 -14.40 -1.17 -46.18
N ALA A 7 -15.35 -2.06 -45.84
CA ALA A 7 -16.34 -1.80 -44.80
C ALA A 7 -15.70 -1.66 -43.41
N MET A 8 -14.79 -2.56 -43.07
CA MET A 8 -14.04 -2.50 -41.79
C MET A 8 -13.29 -1.17 -41.66
N ARG A 9 -12.50 -0.79 -42.64
CA ARG A 9 -11.77 0.52 -42.63
C ARG A 9 -12.71 1.71 -42.48
N LYS A 10 -13.84 1.70 -43.19
CA LYS A 10 -14.83 2.78 -43.11
C LYS A 10 -15.41 2.89 -41.69
N LEU A 11 -15.71 1.78 -41.06
CA LEU A 11 -16.28 1.71 -39.72
C LEU A 11 -15.24 2.14 -38.67
N GLU A 12 -14.02 1.59 -38.73
CA GLU A 12 -12.94 1.98 -37.81
C GLU A 12 -12.59 3.47 -37.94
N THR A 13 -12.56 4.02 -39.15
CA THR A 13 -12.34 5.44 -39.36
C THR A 13 -13.49 6.28 -38.82
N HIS A 14 -14.74 5.82 -38.97
CA HIS A 14 -15.92 6.52 -38.47
C HIS A 14 -16.00 6.51 -36.92
N TYR A 15 -15.84 5.37 -36.32
CA TYR A 15 -15.89 5.21 -34.87
C TYR A 15 -14.59 5.59 -34.17
N ARG A 16 -13.49 5.67 -34.94
CA ARG A 16 -12.13 5.91 -34.41
C ARG A 16 -11.74 4.90 -33.33
N ASP A 17 -12.18 3.65 -33.50
CA ASP A 17 -11.97 2.55 -32.54
C ASP A 17 -12.06 1.19 -33.22
N LEU A 18 -11.60 0.14 -32.54
CA LEU A 18 -11.78 -1.24 -32.92
C LEU A 18 -13.27 -1.57 -33.01
N CYS A 19 -13.71 -2.08 -34.15
CA CYS A 19 -15.11 -2.44 -34.38
C CYS A 19 -15.26 -3.97 -34.49
N ASP A 20 -16.28 -4.46 -33.82
CA ASP A 20 -16.79 -5.83 -33.94
C ASP A 20 -17.96 -5.80 -34.95
N ILE A 21 -17.88 -6.63 -35.98
CA ILE A 21 -18.78 -6.57 -37.13
C ILE A 21 -19.39 -7.93 -37.36
N GLU A 22 -20.73 -7.99 -37.37
CA GLU A 22 -21.47 -9.16 -37.79
C GLU A 22 -21.90 -9.00 -39.25
N PHE A 23 -21.66 -10.02 -40.07
CA PHE A 23 -22.03 -10.01 -41.49
C PHE A 23 -22.47 -11.37 -41.97
N THR A 24 -23.19 -11.39 -43.10
CA THR A 24 -23.51 -12.61 -43.84
C THR A 24 -23.25 -12.41 -45.35
N ILE A 25 -23.13 -13.51 -46.05
CA ILE A 25 -22.99 -13.49 -47.50
C ILE A 25 -24.13 -14.31 -48.07
N GLU A 26 -24.99 -13.66 -48.86
CA GLU A 26 -26.10 -14.28 -49.54
C GLU A 26 -26.01 -14.02 -51.04
N ARG A 27 -26.04 -15.07 -51.84
CA ARG A 27 -25.95 -15.00 -53.32
C ARG A 27 -24.76 -14.17 -53.82
N GLY A 28 -23.62 -14.30 -53.17
CA GLY A 28 -22.39 -13.58 -53.48
C GLY A 28 -22.35 -12.11 -53.04
N LYS A 29 -23.36 -11.60 -52.36
CA LYS A 29 -23.44 -10.24 -51.82
C LYS A 29 -23.15 -10.22 -50.33
N LEU A 30 -22.30 -9.25 -49.91
CA LEU A 30 -22.01 -8.99 -48.50
C LEU A 30 -23.13 -8.16 -47.87
N TRP A 31 -23.61 -8.59 -46.73
CA TRP A 31 -24.57 -7.86 -45.90
C TRP A 31 -23.96 -7.63 -44.52
N LEU A 32 -23.84 -6.38 -44.10
CA LEU A 32 -23.47 -6.02 -42.74
C LEU A 32 -24.74 -6.03 -41.87
N LEU A 33 -24.71 -6.80 -40.80
CA LEU A 33 -25.88 -7.01 -39.95
C LEU A 33 -25.81 -6.13 -38.68
N GLN A 34 -24.63 -6.08 -38.05
CA GLN A 34 -24.43 -5.31 -36.83
C GLN A 34 -22.98 -4.80 -36.74
N THR A 35 -22.80 -3.65 -36.13
CA THR A 35 -21.50 -3.10 -35.74
C THR A 35 -21.57 -2.61 -34.31
N ARG A 36 -20.56 -2.90 -33.53
CA ARG A 36 -20.39 -2.44 -32.16
C ARG A 36 -18.91 -2.17 -31.89
N VAL A 37 -18.61 -1.37 -30.85
CA VAL A 37 -17.25 -1.20 -30.35
C VAL A 37 -16.78 -2.55 -29.78
N GLY A 38 -15.62 -3.00 -30.23
CA GLY A 38 -15.07 -4.31 -29.83
C GLY A 38 -14.79 -4.39 -28.33
N LYS A 39 -15.32 -5.43 -27.68
CA LYS A 39 -14.91 -5.75 -26.31
C LYS A 39 -13.45 -6.23 -26.32
N ARG A 40 -12.70 -5.83 -25.29
CA ARG A 40 -11.26 -6.11 -25.25
C ARG A 40 -10.79 -6.44 -23.83
N THR A 41 -9.80 -7.32 -23.75
CA THR A 41 -9.07 -7.57 -22.50
C THR A 41 -8.21 -6.36 -22.13
N ALA A 42 -7.67 -6.35 -20.91
CA ALA A 42 -6.77 -5.28 -20.47
C ALA A 42 -5.55 -5.14 -21.39
N ALA A 43 -4.93 -6.24 -21.79
CA ALA A 43 -3.79 -6.25 -22.72
C ALA A 43 -4.18 -5.68 -24.09
N ALA A 44 -5.31 -6.13 -24.66
CA ALA A 44 -5.81 -5.61 -25.93
C ALA A 44 -6.16 -4.12 -25.85
N ALA A 45 -6.65 -3.61 -24.72
CA ALA A 45 -6.96 -2.20 -24.56
C ALA A 45 -5.72 -1.31 -24.76
N PHE A 46 -4.60 -1.65 -24.11
CA PHE A 46 -3.34 -0.91 -24.26
C PHE A 46 -2.75 -1.02 -25.68
N ARG A 47 -2.72 -2.24 -26.24
CA ARG A 47 -2.20 -2.47 -27.61
C ARG A 47 -3.03 -1.73 -28.65
N VAL A 48 -4.35 -1.89 -28.63
CA VAL A 48 -5.26 -1.24 -29.57
C VAL A 48 -5.18 0.29 -29.47
N ALA A 49 -5.15 0.87 -28.26
CA ALA A 49 -4.98 2.30 -28.08
C ALA A 49 -3.67 2.82 -28.71
N SER A 50 -2.56 2.09 -28.53
CA SER A 50 -1.27 2.43 -29.15
C SER A 50 -1.29 2.28 -30.68
N GLN A 51 -1.88 1.21 -31.21
CA GLN A 51 -2.01 0.96 -32.64
C GLN A 51 -2.87 2.02 -33.33
N LEU A 52 -4.00 2.43 -32.73
CA LEU A 52 -4.84 3.51 -33.28
C LEU A 52 -4.11 4.85 -33.39
N VAL A 53 -3.14 5.11 -32.50
CA VAL A 53 -2.26 6.29 -32.64
C VAL A 53 -1.30 6.13 -33.81
N ASP A 54 -0.70 4.95 -34.01
CA ASP A 54 0.19 4.66 -35.12
C ASP A 54 -0.52 4.77 -36.47
N GLU A 55 -1.78 4.33 -36.51
CA GLU A 55 -2.67 4.49 -37.69
C GLU A 55 -3.22 5.93 -37.87
N LYS A 56 -2.87 6.85 -36.96
CA LYS A 56 -3.31 8.26 -36.96
C LYS A 56 -4.84 8.42 -36.88
N LEU A 57 -5.54 7.46 -36.31
CA LEU A 57 -6.98 7.54 -36.05
C LEU A 57 -7.29 8.35 -34.80
N ILE A 58 -6.42 8.31 -33.82
CA ILE A 58 -6.53 9.07 -32.56
C ILE A 58 -5.19 9.69 -32.15
N THR A 59 -5.24 10.65 -31.26
CA THR A 59 -4.04 11.22 -30.62
C THR A 59 -3.62 10.42 -29.39
N LEU A 60 -2.42 10.64 -28.84
CA LEU A 60 -2.00 10.04 -27.57
C LEU A 60 -2.89 10.49 -26.40
N ASP A 61 -3.36 11.73 -26.40
CA ASP A 61 -4.29 12.22 -25.36
C ASP A 61 -5.61 11.45 -25.41
N GLU A 62 -6.14 11.18 -26.60
CA GLU A 62 -7.33 10.35 -26.77
C GLU A 62 -7.06 8.89 -26.39
N ALA A 63 -5.86 8.36 -26.68
CA ALA A 63 -5.47 7.00 -26.31
C ALA A 63 -5.49 6.80 -24.78
N LEU A 64 -5.07 7.80 -23.99
CA LEU A 64 -5.17 7.78 -22.54
C LEU A 64 -6.61 7.64 -22.03
N THR A 65 -7.60 8.19 -22.75
CA THR A 65 -9.03 8.04 -22.39
C THR A 65 -9.60 6.66 -22.71
N ARG A 66 -8.87 5.83 -23.47
CA ARG A 66 -9.28 4.47 -23.88
C ARG A 66 -8.83 3.37 -22.95
N VAL A 67 -7.93 3.68 -22.02
CA VAL A 67 -7.41 2.75 -21.02
C VAL A 67 -7.73 3.24 -19.62
N THR A 68 -7.77 2.31 -18.66
CA THR A 68 -8.07 2.63 -17.25
C THR A 68 -6.99 2.11 -16.32
N GLY A 69 -6.88 2.72 -15.12
CA GLY A 69 -6.02 2.23 -14.06
C GLY A 69 -6.37 0.80 -13.61
N GLU A 70 -7.66 0.43 -13.63
CA GLU A 70 -8.09 -0.94 -13.33
C GLU A 70 -7.54 -1.94 -14.35
N GLN A 71 -7.54 -1.59 -15.64
CA GLN A 71 -6.94 -2.43 -16.68
C GLN A 71 -5.43 -2.57 -16.49
N LEU A 72 -4.72 -1.48 -16.16
CA LEU A 72 -3.30 -1.55 -15.84
C LEU A 72 -3.04 -2.45 -14.63
N THR A 73 -3.81 -2.28 -13.57
CA THR A 73 -3.70 -3.12 -12.37
C THR A 73 -3.86 -4.61 -12.70
N LYS A 74 -4.82 -4.99 -13.54
CA LYS A 74 -5.00 -6.38 -13.98
C LYS A 74 -3.77 -6.93 -14.70
N LEU A 75 -3.02 -6.09 -15.40
CA LEU A 75 -1.79 -6.47 -16.10
C LEU A 75 -0.57 -6.61 -15.17
N MET A 76 -0.65 -6.15 -13.94
CA MET A 76 0.45 -6.21 -12.96
C MET A 76 0.54 -7.56 -12.23
N PHE A 77 -0.52 -8.36 -12.29
CA PHE A 77 -0.55 -9.65 -11.59
C PHE A 77 0.05 -10.77 -12.43
N PRO A 78 0.64 -11.80 -11.77
CA PRO A 78 1.05 -13.04 -12.44
C PRO A 78 -0.11 -13.70 -13.17
N GLN A 79 0.18 -14.40 -14.24
CA GLN A 79 -0.79 -15.11 -15.08
C GLN A 79 -0.35 -16.55 -15.30
N PHE A 80 -1.27 -17.41 -15.67
CA PHE A 80 -0.90 -18.76 -16.09
C PHE A 80 -0.37 -18.77 -17.53
N ALA A 81 0.61 -19.62 -17.80
CA ALA A 81 1.12 -19.86 -19.15
C ALA A 81 -0.02 -20.30 -20.09
N THR A 82 -0.10 -19.73 -21.30
CA THR A 82 -1.23 -19.92 -22.22
C THR A 82 -1.23 -21.27 -22.92
N ASP A 83 -0.07 -21.86 -23.15
CA ASP A 83 0.13 -23.00 -24.01
C ASP A 83 0.18 -24.35 -23.26
N VAL A 84 -0.50 -24.43 -22.10
CA VAL A 84 -0.53 -25.61 -21.25
C VAL A 84 -1.96 -26.15 -21.16
N GLU A 85 -2.13 -27.46 -21.35
CA GLU A 85 -3.40 -28.12 -21.06
C GLU A 85 -3.74 -27.99 -19.58
N ARG A 86 -4.98 -27.57 -19.28
CA ARG A 86 -5.46 -27.32 -17.92
C ARG A 86 -6.77 -28.08 -17.72
N GLU A 87 -6.84 -28.80 -16.62
CA GLU A 87 -8.08 -29.46 -16.22
C GLU A 87 -8.86 -28.54 -15.29
N LEU A 88 -9.95 -27.97 -15.80
CA LEU A 88 -10.80 -27.07 -15.02
C LEU A 88 -11.49 -27.87 -13.90
N LEU A 89 -11.35 -27.46 -12.66
CA LEU A 89 -12.08 -28.01 -11.51
C LEU A 89 -13.43 -27.33 -11.32
N THR A 90 -13.44 -26.02 -11.26
CA THR A 90 -14.64 -25.18 -11.13
C THR A 90 -14.38 -23.77 -11.65
N LYS A 91 -15.46 -23.00 -11.81
CA LYS A 91 -15.39 -21.56 -12.13
C LYS A 91 -16.35 -20.79 -11.23
N ALA A 92 -15.80 -19.80 -10.54
CA ALA A 92 -16.57 -19.00 -9.59
C ALA A 92 -16.23 -17.50 -9.71
N MET A 93 -16.53 -16.70 -8.70
CA MET A 93 -16.36 -15.27 -8.78
C MET A 93 -14.90 -14.85 -8.63
N PRO A 94 -14.33 -14.12 -9.62
CA PRO A 94 -13.02 -13.51 -9.50
C PRO A 94 -13.07 -12.40 -8.44
N ALA A 95 -12.39 -12.60 -7.32
CA ALA A 95 -12.45 -11.69 -6.18
C ALA A 95 -11.19 -10.83 -6.02
N SER A 96 -10.03 -11.39 -6.27
CA SER A 96 -8.75 -10.67 -6.32
C SER A 96 -7.87 -11.26 -7.42
N PRO A 97 -7.35 -10.44 -8.35
CA PRO A 97 -6.66 -10.92 -9.54
C PRO A 97 -5.32 -11.62 -9.21
N GLY A 98 -4.82 -12.39 -10.16
CA GLY A 98 -3.55 -13.11 -10.11
C GLY A 98 -3.68 -14.59 -10.38
N ALA A 99 -2.54 -15.28 -10.47
CA ALA A 99 -2.43 -16.71 -10.60
C ALA A 99 -1.67 -17.27 -9.38
N ALA A 100 -2.26 -18.23 -8.69
CA ALA A 100 -1.66 -18.89 -7.54
C ALA A 100 -1.74 -20.40 -7.69
N VAL A 101 -0.66 -21.09 -7.33
CA VAL A 101 -0.56 -22.56 -7.35
C VAL A 101 -0.03 -23.01 -6.01
N GLY A 102 -0.64 -24.03 -5.42
CA GLY A 102 -0.17 -24.57 -4.15
C GLY A 102 -0.99 -25.75 -3.66
N GLY A 103 -0.48 -26.38 -2.61
CA GLY A 103 -1.19 -27.43 -1.91
C GLY A 103 -2.39 -26.89 -1.14
N ILE A 104 -3.50 -27.60 -1.18
CA ILE A 104 -4.70 -27.27 -0.41
C ILE A 104 -4.39 -27.33 1.09
N VAL A 105 -4.80 -26.30 1.82
CA VAL A 105 -4.83 -26.28 3.29
C VAL A 105 -6.19 -25.80 3.76
N PHE A 106 -6.68 -26.36 4.88
CA PHE A 106 -8.03 -26.12 5.38
C PHE A 106 -8.09 -25.31 6.67
N ASP A 107 -6.96 -25.04 7.28
CA ASP A 107 -6.87 -24.25 8.53
C ASP A 107 -5.66 -23.30 8.55
N ASN A 108 -5.67 -22.35 9.48
CA ASN A 108 -4.65 -21.32 9.62
C ASN A 108 -3.29 -21.88 10.07
N GLU A 109 -3.30 -22.83 10.98
CA GLU A 109 -2.06 -23.38 11.56
C GLU A 109 -1.28 -24.14 10.49
N GLU A 110 -1.99 -24.95 9.68
CA GLU A 110 -1.41 -25.67 8.57
C GLU A 110 -0.90 -24.69 7.50
N ALA A 111 -1.66 -23.64 7.16
CA ALA A 111 -1.24 -22.62 6.19
C ALA A 111 0.07 -21.94 6.62
N VAL A 112 0.13 -21.49 7.88
CA VAL A 112 1.31 -20.81 8.42
C VAL A 112 2.52 -21.76 8.52
N SER A 113 2.31 -22.98 9.00
CA SER A 113 3.38 -23.98 9.15
C SER A 113 4.01 -24.35 7.82
N ARG A 114 3.20 -24.70 6.80
CA ARG A 114 3.69 -25.08 5.47
C ARG A 114 4.34 -23.92 4.73
N ALA A 115 3.78 -22.71 4.85
CA ALA A 115 4.38 -21.51 4.27
C ALA A 115 5.74 -21.20 4.91
N ALA A 116 5.89 -21.40 6.23
CA ALA A 116 7.17 -21.24 6.93
C ALA A 116 8.24 -22.25 6.46
N GLU A 117 7.81 -23.42 5.97
CA GLU A 117 8.67 -24.43 5.32
C GLU A 117 8.99 -24.12 3.85
N GLY A 118 8.49 -22.99 3.32
CA GLY A 118 8.68 -22.56 1.94
C GLY A 118 7.75 -23.25 0.94
N GLN A 119 6.71 -23.97 1.40
CA GLN A 119 5.72 -24.58 0.52
C GLN A 119 4.71 -23.54 0.07
N LYS A 120 4.28 -23.62 -1.19
CA LYS A 120 3.17 -22.82 -1.70
C LYS A 120 1.85 -23.46 -1.29
N VAL A 121 0.95 -22.67 -0.73
CA VAL A 121 -0.33 -23.17 -0.22
C VAL A 121 -1.51 -22.32 -0.68
N ILE A 122 -2.64 -22.99 -0.90
CA ILE A 122 -3.94 -22.38 -1.19
C ILE A 122 -4.85 -22.65 0.00
N LEU A 123 -5.27 -21.59 0.69
CA LEU A 123 -6.23 -21.69 1.79
C LEU A 123 -7.63 -21.90 1.23
N VAL A 124 -8.23 -23.05 1.53
CA VAL A 124 -9.57 -23.42 1.12
C VAL A 124 -10.51 -23.41 2.31
N ARG A 125 -11.54 -22.58 2.23
CA ARG A 125 -12.54 -22.44 3.31
C ARG A 125 -13.95 -22.48 2.73
N ARG A 126 -14.93 -22.82 3.56
CA ARG A 126 -16.33 -22.63 3.18
C ARG A 126 -16.64 -21.13 3.02
N GLU A 127 -16.22 -20.34 3.98
CA GLU A 127 -16.18 -18.90 4.03
C GLU A 127 -15.07 -18.47 4.99
N THR A 128 -14.53 -17.25 4.85
CA THR A 128 -13.53 -16.75 5.80
C THR A 128 -14.15 -15.76 6.79
N ASN A 129 -13.56 -15.72 7.97
CA ASN A 129 -13.86 -14.78 9.03
C ASN A 129 -12.56 -14.06 9.49
N PRO A 130 -12.62 -13.08 10.40
CA PRO A 130 -11.42 -12.38 10.88
C PRO A 130 -10.33 -13.27 11.46
N ASP A 131 -10.70 -14.40 12.07
CA ASP A 131 -9.73 -15.35 12.66
C ASP A 131 -8.91 -16.09 11.60
N ASP A 132 -9.35 -16.07 10.33
CA ASP A 132 -8.63 -16.69 9.21
C ASP A 132 -7.50 -15.79 8.67
N LEU A 133 -7.33 -14.59 9.20
CA LEU A 133 -6.34 -13.62 8.73
C LEU A 133 -4.90 -14.18 8.69
N PRO A 134 -4.38 -14.87 9.70
CA PRO A 134 -3.03 -15.43 9.67
C PRO A 134 -2.82 -16.42 8.52
N GLY A 135 -3.78 -17.31 8.28
CA GLY A 135 -3.74 -18.25 7.15
C GLY A 135 -3.83 -17.57 5.80
N MET A 136 -4.65 -16.53 5.68
CA MET A 136 -4.76 -15.73 4.45
C MET A 136 -3.46 -14.97 4.14
N VAL A 137 -2.76 -14.48 5.17
CA VAL A 137 -1.46 -13.82 5.00
C VAL A 137 -0.40 -14.81 4.52
N ALA A 138 -0.37 -16.00 5.09
CA ALA A 138 0.60 -17.04 4.77
C ALA A 138 0.37 -17.66 3.38
N ALA A 139 -0.89 -17.84 2.98
CA ALA A 139 -1.24 -18.51 1.72
C ALA A 139 -0.87 -17.67 0.48
N ASP A 140 -0.54 -18.36 -0.63
CA ASP A 140 -0.34 -17.75 -1.95
C ASP A 140 -1.67 -17.38 -2.62
N GLY A 141 -2.74 -18.10 -2.31
CA GLY A 141 -4.08 -17.82 -2.79
C GLY A 141 -5.17 -18.29 -1.84
N VAL A 142 -6.39 -17.79 -2.04
CA VAL A 142 -7.57 -18.11 -1.24
C VAL A 142 -8.70 -18.55 -2.13
N LEU A 143 -9.36 -19.67 -1.76
CA LEU A 143 -10.53 -20.19 -2.43
C LEU A 143 -11.65 -20.40 -1.42
N THR A 144 -12.84 -19.83 -1.68
CA THR A 144 -13.98 -20.04 -0.80
C THR A 144 -15.20 -20.58 -1.54
N ALA A 145 -15.90 -21.53 -0.91
CA ALA A 145 -17.13 -22.07 -1.46
C ALA A 145 -18.28 -21.04 -1.41
N ARG A 146 -18.26 -20.12 -0.43
CA ARG A 146 -19.27 -19.07 -0.28
C ARG A 146 -18.64 -17.69 -0.30
N GLY A 147 -19.48 -16.68 -0.56
CA GLY A 147 -19.10 -15.28 -0.54
C GLY A 147 -19.06 -14.65 -1.92
N GLY A 148 -19.07 -13.32 -1.93
CA GLY A 148 -19.03 -12.49 -3.14
C GLY A 148 -17.87 -11.48 -3.12
N LYS A 149 -17.90 -10.51 -4.04
CA LYS A 149 -16.87 -9.46 -4.17
C LYS A 149 -16.69 -8.57 -2.91
N THR A 150 -17.69 -8.57 -2.03
CA THR A 150 -17.70 -7.81 -0.76
C THR A 150 -17.51 -8.71 0.46
N SER A 151 -17.28 -10.02 0.28
CA SER A 151 -17.02 -10.93 1.39
C SER A 151 -15.68 -10.61 2.06
N HIS A 152 -15.52 -11.06 3.31
CA HIS A 152 -14.27 -10.91 4.06
C HIS A 152 -13.06 -11.42 3.25
N ALA A 153 -13.14 -12.63 2.68
CA ALA A 153 -12.08 -13.18 1.82
C ALA A 153 -11.70 -12.23 0.68
N ALA A 154 -12.68 -11.70 -0.04
CA ALA A 154 -12.46 -10.84 -1.19
C ALA A 154 -11.83 -9.50 -0.82
N VAL A 155 -12.29 -8.88 0.27
CA VAL A 155 -11.80 -7.57 0.72
C VAL A 155 -10.37 -7.70 1.24
N VAL A 156 -10.13 -8.66 2.11
CA VAL A 156 -8.81 -8.88 2.72
C VAL A 156 -7.79 -9.32 1.69
N ALA A 157 -8.12 -10.29 0.81
CA ALA A 157 -7.19 -10.75 -0.22
C ALA A 157 -6.78 -9.61 -1.18
N ARG A 158 -7.72 -8.72 -1.57
CA ARG A 158 -7.41 -7.54 -2.38
C ARG A 158 -6.51 -6.56 -1.65
N GLY A 159 -6.77 -6.31 -0.38
CA GLY A 159 -5.93 -5.43 0.44
C GLY A 159 -4.48 -5.93 0.56
N MET A 160 -4.29 -7.24 0.57
CA MET A 160 -2.97 -7.89 0.63
C MET A 160 -2.34 -8.16 -0.73
N GLY A 161 -3.05 -7.94 -1.85
CA GLY A 161 -2.58 -8.32 -3.20
C GLY A 161 -2.48 -9.84 -3.41
N LYS A 162 -3.25 -10.64 -2.65
CA LYS A 162 -3.31 -12.10 -2.77
C LYS A 162 -4.38 -12.54 -3.77
N THR A 163 -4.08 -13.57 -4.56
CA THR A 163 -5.05 -14.16 -5.49
C THR A 163 -6.25 -14.74 -4.75
N CYS A 164 -7.48 -14.45 -5.22
CA CYS A 164 -8.68 -14.95 -4.54
C CYS A 164 -9.82 -15.24 -5.51
N VAL A 165 -10.43 -16.40 -5.33
CA VAL A 165 -11.69 -16.81 -5.95
C VAL A 165 -12.71 -17.13 -4.86
N CYS A 166 -13.90 -16.53 -4.94
CA CYS A 166 -14.96 -16.69 -3.95
C CYS A 166 -16.24 -17.24 -4.56
N GLY A 167 -17.10 -17.83 -3.71
CA GLY A 167 -18.43 -18.26 -4.14
C GLY A 167 -18.41 -19.45 -5.11
N ALA A 168 -17.49 -20.36 -4.94
CA ALA A 168 -17.45 -21.62 -5.66
C ALA A 168 -18.45 -22.62 -5.06
N GLU A 169 -19.74 -22.36 -5.23
CA GLU A 169 -20.84 -23.10 -4.58
C GLU A 169 -20.90 -24.59 -4.94
N GLU A 170 -20.24 -24.98 -6.03
CA GLU A 170 -20.10 -26.39 -6.44
C GLU A 170 -19.11 -27.18 -5.56
N LEU A 171 -18.33 -26.47 -4.74
CA LEU A 171 -17.33 -27.05 -3.86
C LEU A 171 -17.90 -27.35 -2.48
N GLU A 172 -17.84 -28.61 -2.09
CA GLU A 172 -18.12 -29.02 -0.72
C GLU A 172 -16.81 -29.09 0.07
N VAL A 173 -16.66 -28.15 1.02
CA VAL A 173 -15.47 -28.04 1.87
C VAL A 173 -15.80 -28.65 3.22
N ASP A 174 -15.10 -29.72 3.58
CA ASP A 174 -15.12 -30.33 4.89
C ASP A 174 -13.76 -30.11 5.58
N ALA A 175 -13.71 -29.13 6.49
CA ALA A 175 -12.48 -28.77 7.19
C ALA A 175 -12.05 -29.83 8.22
N GLU A 176 -12.99 -30.59 8.80
CA GLU A 176 -12.70 -31.65 9.79
C GLU A 176 -12.13 -32.88 9.08
N ALA A 177 -12.75 -33.30 7.98
CA ALA A 177 -12.25 -34.41 7.16
C ALA A 177 -11.06 -34.00 6.30
N ARG A 178 -10.75 -32.70 6.21
CA ARG A 178 -9.70 -32.12 5.35
C ARG A 178 -9.86 -32.53 3.88
N THR A 179 -11.09 -32.37 3.36
CA THR A 179 -11.46 -32.72 1.99
C THR A 179 -12.18 -31.58 1.28
N LEU A 180 -11.91 -31.50 -0.01
CA LEU A 180 -12.60 -30.66 -0.95
C LEU A 180 -13.23 -31.56 -2.03
N THR A 181 -14.56 -31.53 -2.12
CA THR A 181 -15.30 -32.39 -3.06
C THR A 181 -16.00 -31.55 -4.10
N VAL A 182 -15.95 -31.98 -5.35
CA VAL A 182 -16.71 -31.39 -6.45
C VAL A 182 -17.34 -32.47 -7.30
N ASN A 183 -18.57 -32.26 -7.74
CA ASN A 183 -19.27 -33.15 -8.68
C ASN A 183 -19.22 -32.54 -10.08
N ARG A 184 -18.53 -33.19 -11.00
CA ARG A 184 -18.38 -32.73 -12.38
C ARG A 184 -18.63 -33.86 -13.37
N ASP A 185 -19.46 -33.62 -14.38
CA ASP A 185 -19.79 -34.56 -15.44
C ASP A 185 -20.20 -35.96 -14.92
N GLY A 186 -20.90 -35.95 -13.77
CA GLY A 186 -21.33 -37.20 -13.10
C GLY A 186 -20.23 -37.95 -12.36
N LYS A 187 -19.04 -37.38 -12.26
CA LYS A 187 -17.93 -37.93 -11.46
C LYS A 187 -17.71 -37.06 -10.23
N GLN A 188 -17.53 -37.71 -9.10
CA GLN A 188 -17.12 -37.06 -7.87
C GLN A 188 -15.59 -37.02 -7.81
N ILE A 189 -15.03 -35.80 -7.69
CA ILE A 189 -13.60 -35.55 -7.49
C ILE A 189 -13.43 -35.18 -6.03
N VAL A 190 -12.58 -35.90 -5.31
CA VAL A 190 -12.25 -35.61 -3.90
C VAL A 190 -10.78 -35.28 -3.80
N LEU A 191 -10.46 -34.10 -3.27
CA LEU A 191 -9.11 -33.63 -3.02
C LEU A 191 -8.86 -33.52 -1.53
N HIS A 192 -7.64 -33.81 -1.12
CA HIS A 192 -7.20 -33.83 0.27
C HIS A 192 -6.21 -32.70 0.56
N SER A 193 -5.93 -32.46 1.83
CA SER A 193 -4.86 -31.53 2.23
C SER A 193 -3.53 -31.96 1.57
N GLY A 194 -2.89 -30.98 0.92
CA GLY A 194 -1.65 -31.17 0.17
C GLY A 194 -1.82 -31.42 -1.32
N ASP A 195 -3.02 -31.82 -1.79
CA ASP A 195 -3.27 -31.90 -3.22
C ASP A 195 -3.14 -30.52 -3.87
N VAL A 196 -2.49 -30.48 -5.03
CA VAL A 196 -2.16 -29.21 -5.69
C VAL A 196 -3.33 -28.73 -6.54
N ILE A 197 -3.67 -27.47 -6.40
CA ILE A 197 -4.61 -26.74 -7.27
C ILE A 197 -4.00 -25.43 -7.76
N ALA A 198 -4.54 -24.93 -8.88
CA ALA A 198 -4.19 -23.66 -9.44
C ALA A 198 -5.43 -22.76 -9.48
N VAL A 199 -5.31 -21.52 -8.99
CA VAL A 199 -6.41 -20.55 -8.83
C VAL A 199 -6.12 -19.31 -9.67
N ASP A 200 -7.01 -19.02 -10.64
CA ASP A 200 -6.99 -17.81 -11.44
C ASP A 200 -7.98 -16.78 -10.88
N GLY A 201 -7.47 -15.86 -10.09
CA GLY A 201 -8.27 -14.80 -9.50
C GLY A 201 -8.73 -13.73 -10.51
N THR A 202 -8.23 -13.77 -11.76
CA THR A 202 -8.62 -12.85 -12.84
C THR A 202 -9.84 -13.36 -13.60
N THR A 203 -9.87 -14.67 -13.89
CA THR A 203 -10.97 -15.34 -14.63
C THR A 203 -11.99 -16.00 -13.72
N GLY A 204 -11.61 -16.30 -12.48
CA GLY A 204 -12.39 -17.06 -11.51
C GLY A 204 -12.28 -18.59 -11.71
N GLU A 205 -11.37 -19.03 -12.55
CA GLU A 205 -11.16 -20.45 -12.85
C GLU A 205 -10.24 -21.09 -11.82
N VAL A 206 -10.55 -22.34 -11.45
CA VAL A 206 -9.73 -23.18 -10.59
C VAL A 206 -9.41 -24.46 -11.34
N PHE A 207 -8.15 -24.84 -11.38
CA PHE A 207 -7.66 -25.99 -12.12
C PHE A 207 -7.08 -27.05 -11.19
N LEU A 208 -7.17 -28.32 -11.63
CA LEU A 208 -6.52 -29.44 -10.97
C LEU A 208 -5.02 -29.43 -11.27
N GLY A 209 -4.21 -29.75 -10.28
CA GLY A 209 -2.78 -29.90 -10.42
C GLY A 209 -2.02 -28.59 -10.57
N GLU A 210 -0.77 -28.71 -10.95
CA GLU A 210 0.16 -27.62 -11.13
C GLU A 210 0.01 -27.00 -12.51
N VAL A 211 -0.17 -25.69 -12.57
CA VAL A 211 -0.17 -24.89 -13.80
C VAL A 211 0.98 -23.88 -13.72
N PRO A 212 1.88 -23.83 -14.72
CA PRO A 212 2.99 -22.89 -14.71
C PRO A 212 2.50 -21.43 -14.60
N VAL A 213 3.07 -20.70 -13.65
CA VAL A 213 2.81 -19.26 -13.44
C VAL A 213 3.90 -18.46 -14.10
N VAL A 214 3.52 -17.50 -14.91
CA VAL A 214 4.41 -16.54 -15.58
C VAL A 214 4.28 -15.19 -14.90
N ASP A 215 5.43 -14.61 -14.56
CA ASP A 215 5.49 -13.25 -14.02
C ASP A 215 4.92 -12.25 -15.03
N SER A 216 4.25 -11.23 -14.52
CA SER A 216 3.72 -10.16 -15.36
C SER A 216 4.84 -9.40 -16.07
N PRO A 217 4.81 -9.32 -17.43
CA PRO A 217 5.78 -8.53 -18.17
C PRO A 217 5.65 -7.04 -17.88
N VAL A 218 4.44 -6.57 -17.56
CA VAL A 218 4.19 -5.18 -17.13
C VAL A 218 4.80 -4.91 -15.76
N MET A 219 4.74 -5.88 -14.83
CA MET A 219 5.40 -5.75 -13.54
C MET A 219 6.92 -5.78 -13.66
N THR A 220 7.45 -6.57 -14.59
CA THR A 220 8.88 -6.55 -14.92
C THR A 220 9.30 -5.17 -15.43
N TYR A 221 8.49 -4.57 -16.32
CA TYR A 221 8.70 -3.21 -16.81
C TYR A 221 8.70 -2.19 -15.66
N LEU A 222 7.72 -2.23 -14.77
CA LEU A 222 7.61 -1.28 -13.65
C LEU A 222 8.75 -1.43 -12.63
N ARG A 223 9.28 -2.65 -12.43
CA ARG A 223 10.35 -2.91 -11.46
C ARG A 223 11.76 -2.73 -12.03
N ARG A 224 11.98 -3.04 -13.30
CA ARG A 224 13.32 -3.17 -13.91
C ARG A 224 13.54 -2.29 -15.13
N GLY A 225 12.51 -1.55 -15.56
CA GLY A 225 12.56 -0.68 -16.73
C GLY A 225 12.23 -1.39 -18.03
N LEU A 226 12.17 -0.58 -19.10
CA LEU A 226 11.72 -1.02 -20.43
C LEU A 226 12.64 -2.07 -21.05
N ASP A 227 13.95 -1.81 -21.02
CA ASP A 227 14.94 -2.64 -21.73
C ASP A 227 14.95 -4.08 -21.18
N GLU A 228 14.94 -4.25 -19.86
CA GLU A 228 14.90 -5.55 -19.22
C GLU A 228 13.57 -6.28 -19.50
N ALA A 229 12.45 -5.57 -19.50
CA ALA A 229 11.14 -6.14 -19.81
C ALA A 229 11.06 -6.62 -21.28
N LEU A 230 11.60 -5.83 -22.21
CA LEU A 230 11.65 -6.21 -23.64
C LEU A 230 12.62 -7.37 -23.90
N TYR A 231 13.74 -7.40 -23.17
CA TYR A 231 14.72 -8.51 -23.26
C TYR A 231 14.10 -9.84 -22.80
N ARG A 232 13.33 -9.82 -21.71
CA ARG A 232 12.67 -11.02 -21.15
C ARG A 232 11.40 -11.44 -21.89
N ALA A 233 10.84 -10.58 -22.74
CA ALA A 233 9.64 -10.90 -23.50
C ALA A 233 9.95 -11.94 -24.57
N GLU A 234 9.35 -13.12 -24.44
CA GLU A 234 9.61 -14.28 -25.29
C GLU A 234 8.97 -14.12 -26.67
N ASP A 235 7.80 -13.49 -26.77
CA ASP A 235 7.01 -13.34 -27.99
C ASP A 235 6.80 -11.87 -28.38
N ALA A 236 6.35 -11.66 -29.63
CA ALA A 236 6.10 -10.34 -30.20
C ALA A 236 4.93 -9.63 -29.53
N ASP A 237 3.90 -10.36 -29.11
CA ASP A 237 2.70 -9.81 -28.49
C ASP A 237 3.01 -9.23 -27.10
N THR A 238 3.86 -9.92 -26.33
CA THR A 238 4.35 -9.47 -25.03
C THR A 238 5.22 -8.23 -25.18
N ARG A 239 6.11 -8.17 -26.18
CA ARG A 239 6.92 -6.98 -26.48
C ARG A 239 6.06 -5.77 -26.82
N GLU A 240 5.07 -5.99 -27.68
CA GLU A 240 4.14 -4.94 -28.09
C GLU A 240 3.31 -4.44 -26.89
N LEU A 241 2.85 -5.33 -26.03
CA LEU A 241 2.13 -4.96 -24.81
C LEU A 241 2.99 -4.07 -23.91
N VAL A 242 4.22 -4.48 -23.60
CA VAL A 242 5.15 -3.73 -22.77
C VAL A 242 5.44 -2.34 -23.37
N ALA A 243 5.71 -2.29 -24.68
CA ALA A 243 5.95 -1.05 -25.41
C ALA A 243 4.73 -0.11 -25.38
N SER A 244 3.52 -0.67 -25.54
CA SER A 244 2.27 0.09 -25.50
C SER A 244 1.98 0.64 -24.11
N VAL A 245 2.18 -0.15 -23.07
CA VAL A 245 2.05 0.29 -21.67
C VAL A 245 3.06 1.39 -21.37
N HIS A 246 4.33 1.20 -21.71
CA HIS A 246 5.37 2.21 -21.54
C HIS A 246 5.01 3.53 -22.23
N ARG A 247 4.60 3.48 -23.48
CA ARG A 247 4.24 4.66 -24.27
C ARG A 247 3.11 5.47 -23.62
N LEU A 248 2.05 4.81 -23.21
CA LEU A 248 0.90 5.46 -22.59
C LEU A 248 1.20 5.96 -21.17
N MET A 249 1.94 5.19 -20.36
CA MET A 249 2.37 5.62 -19.04
C MET A 249 3.27 6.85 -19.10
N ARG A 250 4.27 6.85 -19.99
CA ARG A 250 5.15 7.99 -20.18
C ARG A 250 4.37 9.24 -20.62
N HIS A 251 3.44 9.09 -21.57
CA HIS A 251 2.60 10.21 -21.99
C HIS A 251 1.69 10.71 -20.87
N ALA A 252 1.15 9.81 -20.03
CA ALA A 252 0.39 10.19 -18.85
C ALA A 252 1.24 11.02 -17.88
N ASP A 253 2.49 10.61 -17.64
CA ASP A 253 3.43 11.35 -16.78
C ASP A 253 3.76 12.75 -17.32
N GLU A 254 3.85 12.92 -18.65
CA GLU A 254 4.06 14.21 -19.29
C GLU A 254 2.82 15.14 -19.21
N ARG A 255 1.62 14.56 -19.09
CA ARG A 255 0.34 15.31 -19.06
C ARG A 255 -0.20 15.60 -17.68
N ARG A 256 0.09 14.76 -16.70
CA ARG A 256 -0.42 14.95 -15.34
C ARG A 256 0.18 16.19 -14.68
N ARG A 257 -0.62 16.88 -13.88
CA ARG A 257 -0.20 18.02 -13.07
C ARG A 257 0.18 17.61 -11.66
N LEU A 258 -0.46 16.55 -11.14
CA LEU A 258 -0.26 16.04 -9.80
C LEU A 258 0.88 15.02 -9.79
N ARG A 259 1.66 15.05 -8.72
CA ARG A 259 2.71 14.07 -8.46
C ARG A 259 2.16 12.95 -7.60
N VAL A 260 2.74 11.76 -7.72
CA VAL A 260 2.40 10.60 -6.90
C VAL A 260 3.46 10.44 -5.82
N ARG A 261 3.04 10.58 -4.56
CA ARG A 261 3.88 10.33 -3.39
C ARG A 261 3.38 9.09 -2.66
N ALA A 262 4.30 8.29 -2.13
CA ALA A 262 3.98 7.09 -1.35
C ALA A 262 4.12 7.35 0.15
N ASN A 263 3.64 6.42 0.97
CA ASN A 263 3.95 6.37 2.39
C ASN A 263 5.14 5.41 2.58
N ALA A 264 6.15 5.83 3.33
CA ALA A 264 7.28 5.00 3.70
C ALA A 264 7.91 5.51 4.99
N ASP A 265 8.16 4.61 5.92
CA ASP A 265 8.67 4.93 7.26
C ASP A 265 10.11 4.43 7.48
N ASN A 266 10.67 3.73 6.50
CA ASN A 266 12.04 3.22 6.49
C ASN A 266 12.66 3.26 5.08
N PRO A 267 14.00 3.16 4.96
CA PRO A 267 14.68 3.27 3.67
C PRO A 267 14.30 2.18 2.65
N ASP A 268 13.96 0.97 3.10
CA ASP A 268 13.60 -0.13 2.19
C ASP A 268 12.25 0.12 1.54
N ASP A 269 11.25 0.55 2.31
CA ASP A 269 9.94 0.94 1.78
C ASP A 269 10.05 2.14 0.84
N ALA A 270 10.86 3.14 1.20
CA ALA A 270 11.13 4.29 0.34
C ALA A 270 11.76 3.88 -1.00
N ARG A 271 12.76 3.00 -0.96
CA ARG A 271 13.40 2.44 -2.17
C ARG A 271 12.41 1.67 -3.03
N HIS A 272 11.57 0.84 -2.43
CA HIS A 272 10.52 0.12 -3.14
C HIS A 272 9.49 1.07 -3.77
N ALA A 273 9.10 2.13 -3.07
CA ALA A 273 8.19 3.14 -3.60
C ALA A 273 8.77 3.85 -4.83
N ILE A 274 10.03 4.29 -4.76
CA ILE A 274 10.74 4.93 -5.89
C ILE A 274 10.83 3.99 -7.09
N HIS A 275 11.22 2.73 -6.87
CA HIS A 275 11.29 1.74 -7.95
C HIS A 275 9.95 1.48 -8.63
N ARG A 276 8.85 1.72 -7.94
CA ARG A 276 7.48 1.62 -8.48
C ARG A 276 6.96 2.93 -9.08
N GLY A 277 7.80 3.96 -9.15
CA GLY A 277 7.48 5.23 -9.81
C GLY A 277 6.95 6.32 -8.88
N ALA A 278 7.08 6.19 -7.55
CA ALA A 278 6.79 7.29 -6.64
C ALA A 278 7.78 8.43 -6.85
N GLU A 279 7.28 9.66 -6.82
CA GLU A 279 8.08 10.87 -7.03
C GLU A 279 8.53 11.54 -5.73
N GLY A 280 8.05 11.02 -4.61
CA GLY A 280 8.37 11.48 -3.27
C GLY A 280 7.69 10.64 -2.21
N ILE A 281 7.96 10.95 -0.96
CA ILE A 281 7.25 10.41 0.20
C ILE A 281 6.30 11.48 0.72
N GLY A 282 5.01 11.17 0.75
CA GLY A 282 3.94 12.04 1.24
C GLY A 282 3.67 11.89 2.72
N LEU A 283 4.12 10.78 3.32
CA LEU A 283 4.05 10.53 4.75
C LEU A 283 5.18 9.61 5.20
N CYS A 284 6.08 10.14 6.02
CA CYS A 284 7.02 9.40 6.84
C CYS A 284 6.64 9.63 8.31
N ARG A 285 6.29 8.54 9.00
CA ARG A 285 5.84 8.56 10.39
C ARG A 285 7.02 8.36 11.33
N THR A 286 7.31 9.36 12.13
CA THR A 286 8.48 9.34 13.02
C THR A 286 8.34 8.40 14.21
N GLU A 287 7.12 8.06 14.61
CA GLU A 287 6.86 7.11 15.68
C GLU A 287 7.41 5.71 15.39
N HIS A 288 7.44 5.29 14.13
CA HIS A 288 8.01 4.00 13.74
C HIS A 288 9.52 3.91 13.98
N MET A 289 10.20 5.05 14.01
CA MET A 289 11.64 5.12 14.36
C MET A 289 11.93 4.86 15.83
N PHE A 290 10.90 4.91 16.68
CA PHE A 290 11.00 4.70 18.14
C PHE A 290 10.58 3.30 18.60
N LEU A 291 10.28 2.39 17.67
CA LEU A 291 9.88 1.03 18.00
C LEU A 291 11.09 0.10 18.26
N GLY A 292 10.80 -1.10 18.77
CA GLY A 292 11.82 -2.10 19.09
C GLY A 292 12.69 -1.72 20.29
N GLU A 293 13.99 -1.92 20.18
CA GLU A 293 14.96 -1.64 21.25
C GLU A 293 15.04 -0.16 21.64
N ARG A 294 14.61 0.73 20.76
CA ARG A 294 14.62 2.19 21.00
C ARG A 294 13.47 2.67 21.87
N LYS A 295 12.46 1.82 22.10
CA LYS A 295 11.29 2.14 22.94
C LYS A 295 11.69 2.58 24.35
N GLN A 296 12.78 2.04 24.89
CA GLN A 296 13.30 2.39 26.21
C GLN A 296 13.68 3.88 26.30
N PHE A 297 14.30 4.46 25.29
CA PHE A 297 14.68 5.89 25.29
C PHE A 297 13.47 6.82 25.32
N VAL A 298 12.38 6.42 24.66
CA VAL A 298 11.12 7.19 24.72
C VAL A 298 10.46 7.01 26.09
N GLN A 299 10.55 5.83 26.69
CA GLN A 299 10.08 5.59 28.05
C GLN A 299 10.86 6.44 29.06
N ASP A 300 12.18 6.56 28.92
CA ASP A 300 13.01 7.40 29.78
C ASP A 300 12.58 8.87 29.69
N LEU A 301 12.25 9.36 28.48
CA LEU A 301 11.70 10.69 28.26
C LEU A 301 10.33 10.88 28.95
N ILE A 302 9.44 9.87 28.87
CA ILE A 302 8.11 9.91 29.50
C ILE A 302 8.22 9.84 31.03
N LEU A 303 9.21 9.12 31.56
CA LEU A 303 9.45 8.93 32.98
C LEU A 303 10.22 10.08 33.63
N ALA A 304 10.83 10.98 32.86
CA ALA A 304 11.58 12.11 33.34
C ALA A 304 10.73 13.04 34.23
N GLN A 305 11.21 13.31 35.44
CA GLN A 305 10.54 14.16 36.43
C GLN A 305 11.18 15.55 36.55
N THR A 306 12.43 15.67 36.15
CA THR A 306 13.17 16.91 36.16
C THR A 306 13.52 17.37 34.75
N ASP A 307 13.88 18.64 34.61
CA ASP A 307 14.32 19.21 33.35
C ASP A 307 15.63 18.56 32.88
N GLU A 308 16.53 18.26 33.82
CA GLU A 308 17.82 17.59 33.55
C GLU A 308 17.61 16.17 33.01
N GLU A 309 16.72 15.38 33.62
CA GLU A 309 16.41 14.03 33.15
C GLU A 309 15.78 14.07 31.76
N ARG A 310 14.91 15.05 31.50
CA ARG A 310 14.28 15.23 30.18
C ARG A 310 15.32 15.60 29.12
N GLU A 311 16.21 16.55 29.43
CA GLU A 311 17.28 16.96 28.51
C GLU A 311 18.24 15.78 28.19
N GLN A 312 18.57 14.96 29.17
CA GLN A 312 19.38 13.76 28.97
C GLN A 312 18.68 12.74 28.06
N ALA A 313 17.38 12.49 28.28
CA ALA A 313 16.61 11.58 27.45
C ALA A 313 16.50 12.08 26.00
N LEU A 314 16.25 13.39 25.81
CA LEU A 314 16.21 14.02 24.47
C LEU A 314 17.59 13.94 23.79
N ALA A 315 18.68 14.19 24.53
CA ALA A 315 20.03 14.11 24.00
C ALA A 315 20.41 12.68 23.57
N ALA A 316 19.88 11.67 24.24
CA ALA A 316 20.08 10.26 23.86
C ALA A 316 19.28 9.86 22.62
N LEU A 317 18.09 10.42 22.41
CA LEU A 317 17.25 10.17 21.25
C LEU A 317 17.75 10.83 19.96
N LEU A 318 18.34 12.02 20.06
CA LEU A 318 18.76 12.83 18.92
C LEU A 318 19.64 12.06 17.90
N PRO A 319 20.76 11.44 18.30
CA PRO A 319 21.62 10.75 17.34
C PRO A 319 20.93 9.55 16.66
N LEU A 320 20.04 8.87 17.36
CA LEU A 320 19.31 7.72 16.83
C LEU A 320 18.33 8.15 15.72
N GLN A 321 17.57 9.20 15.97
CA GLN A 321 16.61 9.72 15.00
C GLN A 321 17.32 10.40 13.83
N LYS A 322 18.41 11.12 14.07
CA LYS A 322 19.26 11.68 13.02
C LYS A 322 19.78 10.61 12.07
N ASP A 323 20.29 9.49 12.59
CA ASP A 323 20.82 8.38 11.77
C ASP A 323 19.73 7.78 10.85
N ASP A 324 18.50 7.66 11.35
CA ASP A 324 17.37 7.22 10.53
C ASP A 324 17.05 8.21 9.41
N PHE A 325 17.03 9.51 9.72
CA PHE A 325 16.79 10.53 8.70
C PHE A 325 17.93 10.62 7.69
N VAL A 326 19.19 10.42 8.08
CA VAL A 326 20.32 10.35 7.13
C VAL A 326 20.07 9.26 6.10
N LYS A 327 19.70 8.05 6.53
CA LYS A 327 19.43 6.90 5.65
C LYS A 327 18.20 7.13 4.76
N MET A 328 17.16 7.74 5.33
CA MET A 328 15.95 8.09 4.58
C MET A 328 16.25 9.15 3.52
N LEU A 329 16.90 10.25 3.87
CA LEU A 329 17.27 11.33 2.94
C LEU A 329 18.29 10.89 1.90
N GLU A 330 19.17 9.92 2.21
CA GLU A 330 20.04 9.30 1.23
C GLU A 330 19.24 8.53 0.17
N THR A 331 18.27 7.74 0.61
CA THR A 331 17.39 6.98 -0.30
C THR A 331 16.52 7.91 -1.14
N MET A 332 16.11 9.06 -0.58
CA MET A 332 15.23 10.05 -1.20
C MET A 332 15.99 11.19 -1.88
N ASP A 333 17.26 11.04 -2.16
CA ASP A 333 18.09 12.11 -2.72
C ASP A 333 17.45 12.78 -3.95
N GLY A 334 17.33 14.11 -3.94
CA GLY A 334 16.66 14.90 -4.97
C GLY A 334 15.13 14.77 -5.02
N LYS A 335 14.49 14.11 -4.05
CA LYS A 335 13.04 13.92 -3.97
C LYS A 335 12.47 14.42 -2.66
N SER A 336 11.26 14.98 -2.71
CA SER A 336 10.58 15.47 -1.51
C SER A 336 10.20 14.31 -0.57
N MET A 337 10.37 14.56 0.73
CA MET A 337 9.99 13.66 1.80
C MET A 337 9.27 14.43 2.91
N THR A 338 7.96 14.23 3.04
CA THR A 338 7.17 14.83 4.10
C THR A 338 7.32 14.01 5.38
N VAL A 339 7.94 14.60 6.38
CA VAL A 339 8.17 14.01 7.70
C VAL A 339 7.10 14.50 8.66
N ARG A 340 6.24 13.62 9.12
CA ARG A 340 5.27 13.92 10.18
C ARG A 340 5.96 13.82 11.53
N LEU A 341 5.91 14.91 12.30
CA LEU A 341 6.36 14.87 13.70
C LEU A 341 5.48 13.89 14.49
N ILE A 342 5.96 13.47 15.65
CA ILE A 342 5.33 12.43 16.47
C ILE A 342 3.83 12.70 16.67
N ASP A 343 3.01 11.68 16.39
CA ASP A 343 1.56 11.79 16.45
C ASP A 343 0.91 10.97 17.56
N PRO A 344 1.26 9.69 17.81
CA PRO A 344 0.55 8.85 18.76
C PRO A 344 0.71 9.37 20.21
N PRO A 345 -0.25 9.06 21.08
CA PRO A 345 -0.16 9.39 22.48
C PRO A 345 0.93 8.57 23.19
N LEU A 346 1.49 9.13 24.25
CA LEU A 346 2.65 8.55 24.94
C LEU A 346 2.43 7.15 25.49
N HIS A 347 1.19 6.76 25.83
CA HIS A 347 0.92 5.43 26.37
C HIS A 347 1.22 4.29 25.36
N GLU A 348 1.26 4.57 24.05
CA GLU A 348 1.64 3.55 23.06
C GLU A 348 3.11 3.11 23.18
N PHE A 349 3.94 3.95 23.77
CA PHE A 349 5.33 3.65 24.07
C PHE A 349 5.53 2.99 25.46
N LEU A 350 4.47 2.92 26.26
CA LEU A 350 4.50 2.34 27.61
C LEU A 350 4.05 0.86 27.57
N PRO A 351 4.32 0.09 28.63
CA PRO A 351 3.76 -1.26 28.78
C PRO A 351 2.24 -1.25 28.90
N ASP A 352 1.60 -2.38 28.58
CA ASP A 352 0.16 -2.55 28.80
C ASP A 352 -0.21 -2.37 30.27
N LEU A 353 -1.26 -1.57 30.51
CA LEU A 353 -1.71 -1.23 31.86
C LEU A 353 -2.15 -2.44 32.66
N THR A 354 -2.84 -3.40 32.01
CA THR A 354 -3.36 -4.59 32.69
C THR A 354 -2.24 -5.53 33.08
N GLU A 355 -1.34 -5.82 32.12
CA GLU A 355 -0.19 -6.70 32.37
C GLU A 355 0.72 -6.15 33.46
N LEU A 356 1.04 -4.87 33.42
CA LEU A 356 1.88 -4.21 34.41
C LEU A 356 1.19 -4.15 35.79
N SER A 357 -0.14 -3.91 35.83
CA SER A 357 -0.90 -3.91 37.08
C SER A 357 -0.91 -5.29 37.72
N VAL A 358 -1.09 -6.35 36.94
CA VAL A 358 -1.04 -7.75 37.46
C VAL A 358 0.35 -8.07 37.93
N LYS A 359 1.42 -7.75 37.19
CA LYS A 359 2.80 -7.96 37.60
C LYS A 359 3.09 -7.30 38.94
N VAL A 360 2.81 -6.00 39.06
CA VAL A 360 3.06 -5.22 40.29
C VAL A 360 2.27 -5.78 41.48
N ALA A 361 1.02 -6.22 41.27
CA ALA A 361 0.21 -6.81 42.33
C ALA A 361 0.80 -8.14 42.80
N LEU A 362 1.19 -9.03 41.91
CA LEU A 362 1.80 -10.31 42.24
C LEU A 362 3.16 -10.17 42.95
N ASP A 363 4.00 -9.26 42.43
CA ASP A 363 5.32 -9.02 43.01
C ASP A 363 5.23 -8.38 44.39
N ARG A 364 4.20 -7.55 44.63
CA ARG A 364 3.89 -7.00 45.98
C ARG A 364 3.50 -8.10 46.96
N GLU A 365 2.63 -9.04 46.55
CA GLU A 365 2.25 -10.19 47.39
C GLU A 365 3.44 -11.10 47.69
N ARG A 366 4.34 -11.27 46.75
CA ARG A 366 5.54 -12.13 46.90
C ARG A 366 6.69 -11.44 47.64
N GLY A 367 6.57 -10.13 47.92
CA GLY A 367 7.63 -9.35 48.54
C GLY A 367 8.83 -9.08 47.60
N THR A 368 8.64 -9.19 46.32
CA THR A 368 9.67 -9.01 45.26
C THR A 368 9.44 -7.77 44.41
N LEU A 369 8.60 -6.84 44.89
CA LEU A 369 8.25 -5.64 44.16
C LEU A 369 9.47 -4.73 43.89
N ASP A 370 9.74 -4.44 42.61
CA ASP A 370 10.69 -3.43 42.20
C ASP A 370 10.04 -2.02 42.32
N PRO A 371 10.64 -1.11 43.07
CA PRO A 371 10.18 0.29 43.13
C PRO A 371 10.10 0.99 41.75
N ALA A 372 10.89 0.55 40.76
CA ALA A 372 10.84 1.06 39.42
C ALA A 372 9.53 0.66 38.70
N ASP A 373 9.07 -0.56 38.85
CA ASP A 373 7.79 -1.04 38.30
C ASP A 373 6.60 -0.28 38.92
N GLU A 374 6.67 0.05 40.21
CA GLU A 374 5.61 0.81 40.86
C GLU A 374 5.53 2.27 40.31
N LYS A 375 6.69 2.90 40.12
CA LYS A 375 6.75 4.22 39.47
C LYS A 375 6.25 4.17 38.04
N LEU A 376 6.69 3.15 37.27
CA LEU A 376 6.25 2.95 35.91
C LEU A 376 4.74 2.75 35.82
N LEU A 377 4.14 1.95 36.70
CA LEU A 377 2.69 1.77 36.77
C LEU A 377 1.94 3.08 37.07
N ALA A 378 2.46 3.93 37.94
CA ALA A 378 1.87 5.23 38.20
C ALA A 378 1.87 6.13 36.95
N VAL A 379 2.95 6.12 36.18
CA VAL A 379 3.07 6.88 34.92
C VAL A 379 2.17 6.29 33.85
N VAL A 380 2.11 4.97 33.69
CA VAL A 380 1.21 4.28 32.75
C VAL A 380 -0.24 4.67 33.05
N ARG A 381 -0.67 4.61 34.31
CA ARG A 381 -2.03 5.03 34.73
C ARG A 381 -2.33 6.47 34.43
N LYS A 382 -1.37 7.37 34.65
CA LYS A 382 -1.53 8.80 34.38
C LYS A 382 -1.69 9.11 32.88
N ASN A 383 -0.96 8.38 32.02
CA ASN A 383 -0.95 8.63 30.58
C ASN A 383 -1.93 7.72 29.81
N HIS A 384 -2.65 6.83 30.51
CA HIS A 384 -3.64 5.96 29.87
C HIS A 384 -4.83 6.78 29.38
N GLU A 385 -5.06 6.72 28.07
CA GLU A 385 -6.16 7.41 27.41
C GLU A 385 -7.34 6.47 27.20
N ALA A 386 -8.54 6.87 27.60
CA ALA A 386 -9.75 6.11 27.34
C ALA A 386 -10.10 6.09 25.85
N ASN A 387 -9.77 7.16 25.16
CA ASN A 387 -9.86 7.26 23.70
C ASN A 387 -8.58 7.90 23.16
N PRO A 388 -7.65 7.11 22.59
CA PRO A 388 -6.38 7.60 22.04
C PRO A 388 -6.53 8.72 21.01
N MET A 389 -7.60 8.71 20.21
CA MET A 389 -7.83 9.73 19.19
C MET A 389 -8.04 11.12 19.74
N LEU A 390 -8.67 11.22 20.92
CA LEU A 390 -9.00 12.49 21.58
C LEU A 390 -7.98 12.90 22.65
N GLY A 391 -6.99 12.08 22.89
CA GLY A 391 -5.99 12.24 23.93
C GLY A 391 -4.89 13.24 23.65
N LEU A 392 -3.85 13.19 24.48
CA LEU A 392 -2.64 14.01 24.38
C LEU A 392 -1.71 13.43 23.31
N ARG A 393 -1.90 13.81 22.07
CA ARG A 393 -1.15 13.38 20.91
C ARG A 393 -0.90 14.53 19.92
N GLY A 394 -0.06 14.30 18.91
CA GLY A 394 0.20 15.25 17.83
C GLY A 394 0.63 16.62 18.35
N VAL A 395 0.11 17.69 17.78
CA VAL A 395 0.46 19.07 18.18
C VAL A 395 0.23 19.33 19.66
N ARG A 396 -0.78 18.70 20.28
CA ARG A 396 -1.07 18.87 21.71
C ARG A 396 0.11 18.38 22.56
N LEU A 397 0.63 17.19 22.21
CA LEU A 397 1.82 16.62 22.85
C LEU A 397 3.06 17.48 22.56
N LEU A 398 3.26 17.85 21.30
CA LEU A 398 4.40 18.66 20.86
C LEU A 398 4.48 20.01 21.58
N LEU A 399 3.35 20.64 21.86
CA LEU A 399 3.30 21.93 22.57
C LEU A 399 3.47 21.79 24.09
N THR A 400 3.04 20.66 24.67
CA THR A 400 3.05 20.45 26.12
C THR A 400 4.30 19.77 26.64
N MET A 401 5.06 19.09 25.76
CA MET A 401 6.35 18.48 26.10
C MET A 401 7.50 19.35 25.59
N PRO A 402 8.20 20.06 26.48
CA PRO A 402 9.32 20.91 26.09
C PRO A 402 10.46 20.12 25.47
N GLY A 403 11.05 20.64 24.40
CA GLY A 403 12.19 20.02 23.71
C GLY A 403 11.83 19.01 22.64
N LEU A 404 10.58 18.54 22.53
CA LEU A 404 10.21 17.46 21.60
C LEU A 404 10.16 17.94 20.14
N ILE A 405 9.64 19.13 19.86
CA ILE A 405 9.70 19.74 18.52
C ILE A 405 11.17 19.96 18.15
N GLU A 406 11.92 20.58 19.08
CA GLU A 406 13.32 20.93 18.87
C GLU A 406 14.17 19.69 18.56
N LEU A 407 13.94 18.59 19.27
CA LEU A 407 14.60 17.31 19.04
C LEU A 407 14.38 16.82 17.59
N GLN A 408 13.09 16.70 17.19
CA GLN A 408 12.75 16.10 15.90
C GLN A 408 13.19 16.98 14.73
N VAL A 409 12.98 18.30 14.83
CA VAL A 409 13.41 19.24 13.79
C VAL A 409 14.94 19.29 13.69
N ARG A 410 15.66 19.26 14.82
CA ARG A 410 17.11 19.22 14.83
C ARG A 410 17.64 17.93 14.18
N ALA A 411 17.04 16.79 14.47
CA ALA A 411 17.42 15.53 13.85
C ALA A 411 17.26 15.55 12.32
N ILE A 412 16.16 16.14 11.82
CA ILE A 412 15.94 16.31 10.37
C ILE A 412 16.95 17.29 9.78
N ALA A 413 17.18 18.44 10.43
CA ALA A 413 18.08 19.47 9.96
C ALA A 413 19.52 18.99 9.90
N GLU A 414 20.03 18.37 10.96
CA GLU A 414 21.39 17.83 11.02
C GLU A 414 21.61 16.67 10.03
N ALA A 415 20.59 15.82 9.82
CA ALA A 415 20.63 14.79 8.80
C ALA A 415 20.73 15.40 7.39
N ALA A 416 19.95 16.43 7.11
CA ALA A 416 20.01 17.15 5.85
C ALA A 416 21.39 17.80 5.62
N VAL A 417 21.97 18.44 6.64
CA VAL A 417 23.33 19.00 6.57
C VAL A 417 24.37 17.91 6.26
N GLU A 418 24.24 16.73 6.88
CA GLU A 418 25.15 15.62 6.62
C GLU A 418 25.04 15.15 5.17
N ARG A 419 23.82 15.08 4.60
CA ARG A 419 23.61 14.75 3.19
C ARG A 419 24.15 15.83 2.24
N LEU A 420 23.94 17.12 2.55
CA LEU A 420 24.52 18.24 1.79
C LEU A 420 26.05 18.18 1.77
N ARG A 421 26.68 17.90 2.90
CA ARG A 421 28.15 17.71 2.99
C ARG A 421 28.64 16.52 2.15
N ALA A 422 27.84 15.49 2.01
CA ALA A 422 28.13 14.34 1.16
C ALA A 422 27.83 14.60 -0.34
N GLY A 423 27.38 15.80 -0.70
CA GLY A 423 27.04 16.18 -2.09
C GLY A 423 25.64 15.78 -2.54
N GLY A 424 24.78 15.39 -1.63
CA GLY A 424 23.38 15.08 -1.90
C GLY A 424 22.49 16.33 -1.96
N SER A 425 21.22 16.12 -2.31
CA SER A 425 20.18 17.15 -2.41
C SER A 425 18.94 16.76 -1.60
N PRO A 426 19.02 16.76 -0.27
CA PRO A 426 17.88 16.41 0.59
C PRO A 426 16.76 17.44 0.47
N GLN A 427 15.51 16.97 0.39
CA GLN A 427 14.31 17.81 0.31
C GLN A 427 13.27 17.39 1.35
N PRO A 428 13.56 17.52 2.66
CA PRO A 428 12.56 17.24 3.70
C PRO A 428 11.52 18.35 3.76
N GLU A 429 10.29 17.94 4.10
CA GLU A 429 9.16 18.81 4.44
C GLU A 429 8.68 18.42 5.84
N ILE A 430 8.44 19.38 6.71
CA ILE A 430 8.04 19.13 8.11
C ILE A 430 6.52 19.25 8.23
N MET A 431 5.87 18.23 8.77
CA MET A 431 4.41 18.22 8.93
C MET A 431 4.00 18.09 10.38
N ILE A 432 3.21 19.07 10.85
CA ILE A 432 2.65 19.10 12.20
C ILE A 432 1.31 18.36 12.19
N PRO A 433 1.16 17.24 12.93
CA PRO A 433 -0.09 16.50 13.00
C PRO A 433 -1.11 17.13 13.95
N LEU A 434 -2.38 16.83 13.74
CA LEU A 434 -3.50 17.11 14.64
C LEU A 434 -3.74 18.60 14.96
N VAL A 435 -3.34 19.50 14.08
CA VAL A 435 -3.55 20.94 14.24
C VAL A 435 -5.06 21.24 14.26
N GLY A 436 -5.52 21.94 15.29
CA GLY A 436 -6.92 22.35 15.46
C GLY A 436 -7.14 23.85 15.37
N SER A 437 -6.08 24.65 15.40
CA SER A 437 -6.15 26.11 15.30
C SER A 437 -4.86 26.71 14.74
N VAL A 438 -4.98 27.90 14.13
CA VAL A 438 -3.82 28.63 13.60
C VAL A 438 -2.76 28.89 14.69
N ARG A 439 -3.17 29.18 15.93
CA ARG A 439 -2.22 29.47 17.00
C ARG A 439 -1.35 28.28 17.40
N GLU A 440 -1.90 27.07 17.35
CA GLU A 440 -1.11 25.84 17.58
C GLU A 440 -0.02 25.70 16.51
N LEU A 441 -0.38 25.94 15.24
CA LEU A 441 0.58 25.87 14.14
C LEU A 441 1.65 26.97 14.27
N GLN A 442 1.26 28.21 14.56
CA GLN A 442 2.20 29.33 14.76
C GLN A 442 3.28 28.98 15.79
N ILE A 443 2.88 28.53 16.97
CA ILE A 443 3.83 28.20 18.04
C ILE A 443 4.76 27.04 17.60
N ALA A 444 4.20 26.02 16.99
CA ALA A 444 5.01 24.89 16.53
C ALA A 444 5.99 25.29 15.41
N ARG A 445 5.53 26.15 14.48
CA ARG A 445 6.33 26.70 13.38
C ARG A 445 7.45 27.59 13.90
N GLU A 446 7.16 28.57 14.77
CA GLU A 446 8.15 29.44 15.39
C GLU A 446 9.29 28.64 16.07
N ARG A 447 8.94 27.56 16.76
CA ARG A 447 9.93 26.68 17.41
C ARG A 447 10.73 25.86 16.39
N ALA A 448 10.11 25.39 15.33
CA ALA A 448 10.78 24.65 14.27
C ALA A 448 11.74 25.53 13.47
N GLU A 449 11.30 26.72 13.05
CA GLU A 449 12.10 27.71 12.32
C GLU A 449 13.33 28.13 13.14
N LYS A 450 13.17 28.38 14.43
CA LYS A 450 14.29 28.69 15.33
C LYS A 450 15.37 27.61 15.31
N VAL A 451 14.98 26.32 15.29
CA VAL A 451 15.94 25.21 15.22
C VAL A 451 16.62 25.14 13.86
N LEU A 452 15.86 25.38 12.77
CA LEU A 452 16.45 25.42 11.43
C LEU A 452 17.48 26.55 11.29
N ASP A 453 17.18 27.75 11.83
CA ASP A 453 18.11 28.89 11.87
C ASP A 453 19.37 28.55 12.66
N GLU A 454 19.24 27.99 13.87
CA GLU A 454 20.38 27.56 14.69
C GLU A 454 21.28 26.56 13.96
N VAL A 455 20.72 25.56 13.30
CA VAL A 455 21.48 24.55 12.57
C VAL A 455 22.08 25.15 11.29
N SER A 456 21.38 26.05 10.62
CA SER A 456 21.89 26.80 9.47
C SER A 456 23.12 27.61 9.83
N GLU A 457 23.04 28.41 10.90
CA GLU A 457 24.18 29.22 11.41
C GLU A 457 25.38 28.34 11.80
N GLN A 458 25.13 27.23 12.51
CA GLN A 458 26.20 26.32 12.95
C GLN A 458 26.87 25.55 11.79
N SER A 459 26.11 25.22 10.76
CA SER A 459 26.57 24.39 9.65
C SER A 459 27.11 25.18 8.47
N GLY A 460 26.66 26.42 8.28
CA GLY A 460 26.92 27.26 7.11
C GLY A 460 26.09 26.89 5.87
N TYR A 461 25.09 26.04 6.02
CA TYR A 461 24.11 25.70 4.98
C TYR A 461 22.78 26.39 5.27
N GLU A 462 22.14 26.95 4.27
CA GLU A 462 20.79 27.49 4.36
C GLU A 462 19.78 26.34 4.35
N LEU A 463 18.93 26.27 5.40
CA LEU A 463 17.92 25.23 5.58
C LEU A 463 16.55 25.90 5.57
N ASP A 464 15.91 25.92 4.40
CA ASP A 464 14.55 26.46 4.18
C ASP A 464 13.62 25.29 3.84
N PHE A 465 13.12 24.60 4.88
CA PHE A 465 12.23 23.47 4.72
C PHE A 465 10.77 23.90 4.83
N PRO A 466 9.90 23.49 3.89
CA PRO A 466 8.47 23.76 4.02
C PRO A 466 7.91 23.16 5.32
N ILE A 467 7.14 23.97 6.05
CA ILE A 467 6.45 23.57 7.28
C ILE A 467 4.95 23.64 7.05
N GLY A 468 4.30 22.49 7.07
CA GLY A 468 2.87 22.37 6.88
C GLY A 468 2.19 21.61 8.00
N CYS A 469 0.90 21.35 7.84
CA CYS A 469 0.13 20.61 8.83
C CYS A 469 -0.83 19.60 8.21
N MET A 470 -1.29 18.68 9.06
CA MET A 470 -2.32 17.71 8.70
C MET A 470 -3.70 18.26 9.10
N ILE A 471 -4.59 18.35 8.13
CA ILE A 471 -6.01 18.66 8.34
C ILE A 471 -6.73 17.34 8.57
N GLU A 472 -7.08 17.07 9.83
CA GLU A 472 -7.65 15.79 10.25
C GLU A 472 -8.66 15.92 11.39
N LEU A 473 -8.99 17.18 11.76
CA LEU A 473 -10.05 17.51 12.69
C LEU A 473 -11.12 18.33 11.99
N PRO A 474 -12.42 18.16 12.30
CA PRO A 474 -13.51 18.97 11.74
C PRO A 474 -13.29 20.46 11.96
N ARG A 475 -12.78 20.85 13.13
CA ARG A 475 -12.43 22.23 13.44
C ARG A 475 -11.38 22.78 12.48
N ALA A 476 -10.31 22.03 12.24
CA ALA A 476 -9.25 22.43 11.31
C ALA A 476 -9.78 22.56 9.87
N ALA A 477 -10.66 21.67 9.44
CA ALA A 477 -11.28 21.73 8.11
C ALA A 477 -12.14 22.99 7.93
N ILE A 478 -12.88 23.39 8.96
CA ILE A 478 -13.73 24.60 8.93
C ILE A 478 -12.90 25.88 8.94
N SER A 479 -11.75 25.91 9.64
CA SER A 479 -10.85 27.07 9.77
C SER A 479 -9.59 26.93 8.91
N ALA A 480 -9.64 26.14 7.84
CA ALA A 480 -8.47 25.87 7.01
C ALA A 480 -7.92 27.10 6.29
N ASP A 481 -8.77 28.07 5.99
CA ASP A 481 -8.39 29.37 5.44
C ASP A 481 -7.44 30.13 6.36
N THR A 482 -7.75 30.21 7.64
CA THR A 482 -6.89 30.85 8.65
C THR A 482 -5.61 30.06 8.92
N ILE A 483 -5.70 28.72 8.94
CA ILE A 483 -4.52 27.86 9.13
C ILE A 483 -3.57 27.98 7.93
N ALA A 484 -4.11 28.18 6.71
CA ALA A 484 -3.33 28.33 5.50
C ALA A 484 -2.43 29.59 5.48
N GLU A 485 -2.72 30.58 6.31
CA GLU A 485 -1.86 31.77 6.44
C GLU A 485 -0.49 31.44 7.05
N GLU A 486 -0.41 30.31 7.79
CA GLU A 486 0.79 29.88 8.51
C GLU A 486 1.35 28.52 8.00
N ALA A 487 0.71 27.90 7.00
CA ALA A 487 1.11 26.60 6.48
C ALA A 487 1.62 26.70 5.05
N ASP A 488 2.80 26.15 4.77
CA ASP A 488 3.32 26.07 3.41
C ASP A 488 2.59 24.98 2.57
N PHE A 489 2.02 23.98 3.25
CA PHE A 489 1.22 22.94 2.63
C PHE A 489 0.25 22.28 3.61
N PHE A 490 -0.77 21.62 3.07
CA PHE A 490 -1.67 20.74 3.80
C PHE A 490 -1.50 19.30 3.42
N SER A 491 -1.63 18.41 4.40
CA SER A 491 -1.92 17.01 4.24
C SER A 491 -3.28 16.68 4.85
N PHE A 492 -3.88 15.55 4.48
CA PHE A 492 -5.24 15.20 4.93
C PHE A 492 -5.23 13.83 5.62
N GLY A 493 -5.47 13.82 6.93
CA GLY A 493 -5.66 12.61 7.74
C GLY A 493 -7.10 12.11 7.63
N THR A 494 -7.43 11.43 6.53
CA THR A 494 -8.81 11.06 6.20
C THR A 494 -9.45 10.11 7.20
N ASN A 495 -8.69 9.24 7.85
CA ASN A 495 -9.21 8.36 8.91
C ASN A 495 -9.67 9.16 10.11
N ASP A 496 -8.77 9.97 10.71
CA ASP A 496 -9.08 10.80 11.87
C ASP A 496 -10.21 11.79 11.56
N LEU A 497 -10.19 12.44 10.40
CA LEU A 497 -11.22 13.38 9.99
C LEU A 497 -12.60 12.70 9.85
N THR A 498 -12.66 11.50 9.28
CA THR A 498 -13.90 10.75 9.15
C THR A 498 -14.42 10.31 10.51
N GLN A 499 -13.56 9.70 11.33
CA GLN A 499 -13.93 9.20 12.66
C GLN A 499 -14.39 10.34 13.58
N THR A 500 -13.67 11.46 13.61
CA THR A 500 -14.05 12.61 14.45
C THR A 500 -15.29 13.33 13.95
N THR A 501 -15.51 13.40 12.62
CA THR A 501 -16.72 13.99 12.03
C THR A 501 -17.96 13.17 12.33
N TRP A 502 -17.88 11.85 12.24
CA TRP A 502 -18.98 10.95 12.50
C TRP A 502 -19.10 10.54 13.97
N GLY A 503 -18.09 10.82 14.80
CA GLY A 503 -18.10 10.53 16.24
C GLY A 503 -17.99 9.03 16.55
N PHE A 504 -17.23 8.28 15.75
CA PHE A 504 -16.92 6.87 16.00
C PHE A 504 -15.42 6.57 15.82
N SER A 505 -14.96 5.48 16.41
CA SER A 505 -13.56 5.01 16.35
C SER A 505 -13.46 3.62 15.73
#